data_c42ea987712dd4d0ee1b689e8b9a8dc3
#
_entry.id   c42ea987712dd4d0ee1b689e8b9a8dc3
#
_cell.length_a   1.000
_cell.length_b   1.000
_cell.length_c   1.000
_cell.angle_alpha   90.00
_cell.angle_beta   90.00
_cell.angle_gamma   90.00
#
_symmetry.space_group_name_H-M   'P 1'
#
loop_
_entity.id
_entity.type
_entity.pdbx_description
1 polymer ?
#
loop_
_entity_poly.entity_id
_entity_poly.type
_entity_poly.pdbx_seq_one_letter_code
_entity_poly.pdbx_strand_id
1 'polypeptide(L)'
;MNKDILIGARREIKYVGSHSNLNYVRSWLKFNFSHFRKQYPDRYVRSVYFDSPSLDSYESNVSGISKRMKLRYRWYGQEIAPMKGKLEVKRKINSLGWKNVLNVPYPKSLNSVCIKEYSEKLISSSDISFYDLYKLYSIPVATIGYKREYFVSRDGSIRATI
;
A
#
# COMPACT_ATOMS: atom_id res chain seq x y z
N MET A 1 -11.03 17.10 16.81
CA MET A 1 -10.60 16.28 15.66
C MET A 1 -9.84 17.22 14.74
N ASN A 2 -8.51 17.04 14.63
CA ASN A 2 -7.64 17.98 13.91
C ASN A 2 -8.02 18.02 12.43
N LYS A 3 -8.26 19.21 11.88
CA LYS A 3 -8.61 19.44 10.46
C LYS A 3 -7.55 18.89 9.49
N ASP A 4 -6.29 18.80 9.93
CA ASP A 4 -5.16 18.34 9.10
C ASP A 4 -5.21 16.84 8.76
N ILE A 5 -5.98 16.03 9.50
CA ILE A 5 -6.15 14.58 9.22
C ILE A 5 -7.02 14.34 7.98
N LEU A 6 -7.82 15.29 7.56
CA LEU A 6 -8.74 15.17 6.41
C LEU A 6 -8.09 15.53 5.07
N ILE A 7 -6.91 16.15 5.09
CA ILE A 7 -6.20 16.51 3.86
C ILE A 7 -5.70 15.21 3.19
N GLY A 8 -6.31 14.86 2.06
CA GLY A 8 -6.00 13.65 1.28
C GLY A 8 -6.82 12.41 1.61
N ALA A 9 -7.78 12.49 2.53
CA ALA A 9 -8.74 11.41 2.75
C ALA A 9 -9.64 11.24 1.52
N ARG A 10 -9.78 10.00 1.03
CA ARG A 10 -10.62 9.68 -0.13
C ARG A 10 -11.49 8.47 0.16
N ARG A 11 -12.64 8.44 -0.48
CA ARG A 11 -13.51 7.26 -0.48
C ARG A 11 -12.90 6.20 -1.41
N GLU A 12 -12.75 4.98 -0.93
CA GLU A 12 -12.27 3.84 -1.70
C GLU A 12 -13.32 2.74 -1.65
N ILE A 13 -13.79 2.31 -2.82
CA ILE A 13 -14.70 1.19 -2.98
C ILE A 13 -13.93 0.07 -3.69
N LYS A 14 -14.09 -1.16 -3.23
CA LYS A 14 -13.42 -2.33 -3.80
C LYS A 14 -14.46 -3.33 -4.27
N TYR A 15 -14.22 -3.83 -5.47
CA TYR A 15 -14.99 -4.93 -6.05
C TYR A 15 -14.04 -6.09 -6.30
N VAL A 16 -14.56 -7.29 -6.13
CA VAL A 16 -13.87 -8.53 -6.50
C VAL A 16 -14.54 -9.06 -7.75
N GLY A 17 -13.75 -9.37 -8.75
CA GLY A 17 -14.21 -9.92 -10.02
C GLY A 17 -13.39 -11.13 -10.43
N SER A 18 -13.94 -11.95 -11.31
CA SER A 18 -13.23 -13.07 -11.94
C SER A 18 -12.27 -12.55 -13.01
N HIS A 19 -11.16 -13.26 -13.22
CA HIS A 19 -10.21 -12.96 -14.28
C HIS A 19 -10.85 -12.99 -15.68
N SER A 20 -11.85 -13.85 -15.89
CA SER A 20 -12.60 -13.93 -17.15
C SER A 20 -13.30 -12.62 -17.50
N ASN A 21 -13.68 -11.81 -16.51
CA ASN A 21 -14.37 -10.53 -16.71
C ASN A 21 -13.42 -9.35 -16.94
N LEU A 22 -12.12 -9.56 -16.93
CA LEU A 22 -11.13 -8.48 -16.99
C LEU A 22 -11.27 -7.62 -18.27
N ASN A 23 -11.46 -8.26 -19.43
CA ASN A 23 -11.63 -7.54 -20.69
C ASN A 23 -12.96 -6.78 -20.76
N TYR A 24 -14.02 -7.35 -20.19
CA TYR A 24 -15.30 -6.67 -20.06
C TYR A 24 -15.16 -5.40 -19.20
N VAL A 25 -14.52 -5.48 -18.04
CA VAL A 25 -14.29 -4.32 -17.16
C VAL A 25 -13.45 -3.24 -17.85
N ARG A 26 -12.41 -3.63 -18.60
CA ARG A 26 -11.61 -2.68 -19.40
C ARG A 26 -12.45 -1.96 -20.46
N SER A 27 -13.26 -2.70 -21.19
CA SER A 27 -14.16 -2.13 -22.19
C SER A 27 -15.21 -1.22 -21.55
N TRP A 28 -15.80 -1.65 -20.44
CA TRP A 28 -16.76 -0.85 -19.71
C TRP A 28 -16.17 0.48 -19.22
N LEU A 29 -14.96 0.47 -18.64
CA LEU A 29 -14.28 1.70 -18.25
C LEU A 29 -14.07 2.64 -19.43
N LYS A 30 -13.70 2.12 -20.59
CA LYS A 30 -13.46 2.92 -21.80
C LYS A 30 -14.73 3.56 -22.36
N PHE A 31 -15.84 2.83 -22.36
CA PHE A 31 -17.06 3.23 -23.07
C PHE A 31 -18.21 3.77 -22.19
N ASN A 32 -18.02 3.81 -20.84
CA ASN A 32 -19.04 4.41 -19.96
C ASN A 32 -19.04 5.95 -20.05
N PHE A 33 -20.08 6.57 -19.50
CA PHE A 33 -20.28 8.03 -19.55
C PHE A 33 -19.12 8.86 -19.00
N SER A 34 -18.35 8.33 -18.07
CA SER A 34 -17.20 9.02 -17.47
C SER A 34 -15.95 8.96 -18.34
N HIS A 35 -15.98 8.21 -19.45
CA HIS A 35 -14.91 8.08 -20.43
C HIS A 35 -13.52 7.95 -19.79
N PHE A 36 -13.26 6.85 -19.08
CA PHE A 36 -12.00 6.62 -18.44
C PHE A 36 -10.87 6.44 -19.46
N ARG A 37 -9.75 7.07 -19.17
CA ARG A 37 -8.50 6.93 -19.93
C ARG A 37 -7.40 6.37 -19.07
N LYS A 38 -6.39 5.73 -19.64
CA LYS A 38 -5.17 5.33 -18.94
C LYS A 38 -4.51 6.56 -18.33
N GLN A 39 -4.26 6.52 -17.02
CA GLN A 39 -3.58 7.59 -16.30
C GLN A 39 -2.06 7.38 -16.28
N TYR A 40 -1.64 6.14 -16.14
CA TYR A 40 -0.23 5.73 -16.10
C TYR A 40 -0.06 4.42 -16.86
N PRO A 41 1.18 4.08 -17.29
CA PRO A 41 1.51 2.76 -17.76
C PRO A 41 1.16 1.69 -16.73
N ASP A 42 0.86 0.49 -17.21
CA ASP A 42 0.64 -0.67 -16.34
C ASP A 42 1.91 -0.97 -15.55
N ARG A 43 1.76 -1.35 -14.29
CA ARG A 43 2.89 -1.62 -13.40
C ARG A 43 2.71 -2.91 -12.65
N TYR A 44 3.79 -3.66 -12.52
CA TYR A 44 3.88 -4.68 -11.50
C TYR A 44 4.12 -4.00 -10.15
N VAL A 45 3.31 -4.38 -9.16
CA VAL A 45 3.40 -3.89 -7.79
C VAL A 45 3.75 -5.08 -6.92
N ARG A 46 4.83 -4.98 -6.18
CA ARG A 46 5.23 -5.97 -5.20
C ARG A 46 5.23 -5.35 -3.81
N SER A 47 4.85 -6.12 -2.83
CA SER A 47 4.81 -5.65 -1.45
C SER A 47 5.10 -6.80 -0.49
N VAL A 48 5.90 -6.52 0.52
CA VAL A 48 6.06 -7.39 1.70
C VAL A 48 5.33 -6.70 2.84
N TYR A 49 4.44 -7.42 3.49
CA TYR A 49 3.73 -6.95 4.68
C TYR A 49 4.44 -7.44 5.93
N PHE A 50 4.49 -6.56 6.91
CA PHE A 50 5.08 -6.84 8.21
C PHE A 50 4.00 -6.82 9.28
N ASP A 51 4.18 -7.65 10.30
CA ASP A 51 3.29 -7.71 11.45
C ASP A 51 4.09 -7.97 12.74
N SER A 52 3.41 -7.90 13.87
CA SER A 52 3.94 -8.34 15.15
C SER A 52 3.99 -9.87 15.25
N PRO A 53 4.72 -10.44 16.21
CA PRO A 53 4.70 -11.87 16.48
C PRO A 53 3.29 -12.44 16.74
N SER A 54 2.41 -11.62 17.34
CA SER A 54 0.99 -11.95 17.61
C SER A 54 0.06 -11.71 16.44
N LEU A 55 0.55 -11.23 15.27
CA LEU A 55 -0.26 -10.90 14.08
C LEU A 55 -1.32 -9.83 14.34
N ASP A 56 -1.03 -8.84 15.16
CA ASP A 56 -1.98 -7.81 15.61
C ASP A 56 -2.61 -7.02 14.45
N SER A 57 -1.83 -6.74 13.41
CA SER A 57 -2.32 -6.05 12.22
C SER A 57 -3.30 -6.94 11.43
N TYR A 58 -3.01 -8.22 11.29
CA TYR A 58 -3.88 -9.19 10.65
C TYR A 58 -5.19 -9.32 11.42
N GLU A 59 -5.13 -9.63 12.72
CA GLU A 59 -6.28 -9.80 13.60
C GLU A 59 -7.18 -8.56 13.62
N SER A 60 -6.60 -7.37 13.77
CA SER A 60 -7.34 -6.10 13.72
C SER A 60 -8.08 -5.88 12.40
N ASN A 61 -7.53 -6.39 11.29
CA ASN A 61 -8.18 -6.27 9.99
C ASN A 61 -9.29 -7.30 9.77
N VAL A 62 -9.12 -8.53 10.22
CA VAL A 62 -10.13 -9.60 10.12
C VAL A 62 -11.31 -9.28 11.03
N SER A 63 -11.05 -8.87 12.27
CA SER A 63 -12.08 -8.48 13.26
C SER A 63 -12.77 -7.15 12.95
N GLY A 64 -12.34 -6.44 11.90
CA GLY A 64 -12.97 -5.18 11.52
C GLY A 64 -12.77 -4.02 12.50
N ILE A 65 -11.77 -4.11 13.40
CA ILE A 65 -11.49 -3.08 14.41
C ILE A 65 -11.36 -1.72 13.72
N SER A 66 -12.03 -0.71 14.30
CA SER A 66 -12.09 0.63 13.73
C SER A 66 -10.70 1.25 13.55
N LYS A 67 -9.85 1.20 14.58
CA LYS A 67 -8.48 1.72 14.55
C LYS A 67 -7.52 0.59 14.18
N ARG A 68 -7.03 0.61 12.95
CA ARG A 68 -6.12 -0.43 12.44
C ARG A 68 -5.01 0.13 11.58
N MET A 69 -3.95 -0.64 11.45
CA MET A 69 -2.76 -0.25 10.73
C MET A 69 -2.23 -1.41 9.88
N LYS A 70 -1.48 -1.09 8.84
CA LYS A 70 -0.69 -2.05 8.06
C LYS A 70 0.65 -1.44 7.73
N LEU A 71 1.72 -2.15 8.01
CA LEU A 71 3.08 -1.82 7.60
C LEU A 71 3.48 -2.68 6.41
N ARG A 72 4.07 -2.06 5.37
CA ARG A 72 4.58 -2.80 4.22
C ARG A 72 5.76 -2.09 3.58
N TYR A 73 6.64 -2.89 3.01
CA TYR A 73 7.61 -2.44 2.02
C TYR A 73 7.06 -2.67 0.63
N ARG A 74 7.09 -1.66 -0.25
CA ARG A 74 6.54 -1.73 -1.61
C ARG A 74 7.54 -1.27 -2.64
N TRP A 75 7.56 -1.97 -3.77
CA TRP A 75 8.30 -1.53 -4.97
C TRP A 75 7.49 -1.77 -6.23
N TYR A 76 7.98 -1.22 -7.34
CA TYR A 76 7.41 -1.36 -8.66
C TYR A 76 8.41 -2.05 -9.58
N GLY A 77 7.93 -2.95 -10.43
CA GLY A 77 8.73 -3.76 -11.33
C GLY A 77 8.62 -5.25 -11.02
N GLN A 78 9.26 -6.05 -11.87
CA GLN A 78 9.24 -7.51 -11.76
C GLN A 78 10.37 -8.06 -10.89
N GLU A 79 11.36 -7.25 -10.59
CA GLU A 79 12.52 -7.63 -9.79
C GLU A 79 12.10 -8.17 -8.42
N ILE A 80 12.76 -9.23 -7.99
CA ILE A 80 12.53 -9.81 -6.66
C ILE A 80 13.20 -8.95 -5.59
N ALA A 81 14.38 -8.39 -5.91
CA ALA A 81 15.19 -7.56 -5.01
C ALA A 81 15.52 -6.22 -5.68
N PRO A 82 14.63 -5.21 -5.63
CA PRO A 82 14.87 -3.92 -6.27
C PRO A 82 15.90 -3.09 -5.48
N MET A 83 16.60 -2.20 -6.16
CA MET A 83 17.56 -1.29 -5.50
C MET A 83 16.87 -0.32 -4.51
N LYS A 84 15.61 0.02 -4.73
CA LYS A 84 14.84 0.99 -3.92
C LYS A 84 13.36 0.68 -3.88
N GLY A 85 12.73 1.09 -2.79
CA GLY A 85 11.28 0.97 -2.62
C GLY A 85 10.76 1.96 -1.59
N LYS A 86 9.60 1.68 -1.07
CA LYS A 86 8.88 2.55 -0.13
C LYS A 86 8.41 1.74 1.05
N LEU A 87 8.80 2.18 2.25
CA LEU A 87 8.15 1.73 3.47
C LEU A 87 6.87 2.55 3.65
N GLU A 88 5.75 1.89 3.74
CA GLU A 88 4.44 2.54 3.83
C GLU A 88 3.70 2.05 5.08
N VAL A 89 3.23 3.00 5.88
CA VAL A 89 2.27 2.75 6.96
C VAL A 89 0.90 3.24 6.50
N LYS A 90 -0.04 2.34 6.39
CA LYS A 90 -1.45 2.68 6.14
C LYS A 90 -2.22 2.56 7.44
N ARG A 91 -2.80 3.68 7.88
CA ARG A 91 -3.67 3.74 9.06
C ARG A 91 -5.11 3.94 8.63
N LYS A 92 -6.02 3.42 9.42
CA LYS A 92 -7.46 3.60 9.23
C LYS A 92 -8.14 3.80 10.58
N ILE A 93 -9.09 4.73 10.64
CA ILE A 93 -10.02 4.92 11.75
C ILE A 93 -11.41 5.02 11.12
N ASN A 94 -12.28 4.07 11.42
CA ASN A 94 -13.58 3.93 10.77
C ASN A 94 -13.46 3.86 9.24
N SER A 95 -14.09 4.79 8.53
CA SER A 95 -14.02 4.92 7.07
C SER A 95 -12.83 5.73 6.57
N LEU A 96 -12.18 6.52 7.45
CA LEU A 96 -11.07 7.40 7.08
C LEU A 96 -9.76 6.65 7.05
N GLY A 97 -8.98 6.85 6.00
CA GLY A 97 -7.68 6.22 5.84
C GLY A 97 -6.62 7.20 5.34
N TRP A 98 -5.44 7.14 5.92
CA TRP A 98 -4.26 7.89 5.48
C TRP A 98 -3.04 7.00 5.46
N LYS A 99 -1.99 7.46 4.81
CA LYS A 99 -0.72 6.75 4.75
C LYS A 99 0.45 7.69 4.91
N ASN A 100 1.46 7.19 5.58
CA ASN A 100 2.80 7.79 5.60
C ASN A 100 3.73 6.93 4.74
N VAL A 101 4.67 7.56 4.07
CA VAL A 101 5.57 6.91 3.11
C VAL A 101 6.99 7.40 3.35
N LEU A 102 7.91 6.46 3.48
CA LEU A 102 9.34 6.70 3.55
C LEU A 102 10.04 6.01 2.37
N ASN A 103 10.84 6.74 1.61
CA ASN A 103 11.66 6.16 0.56
C ASN A 103 12.90 5.53 1.19
N VAL A 104 13.09 4.24 1.00
CA VAL A 104 14.21 3.51 1.58
C VAL A 104 14.80 2.54 0.55
N PRO A 105 16.12 2.29 0.57
CA PRO A 105 16.71 1.25 -0.27
C PRO A 105 16.12 -0.11 0.08
N TYR A 106 16.23 -1.07 -0.83
CA TYR A 106 15.84 -2.45 -0.55
C TYR A 106 16.78 -3.06 0.50
N PRO A 107 16.26 -3.77 1.49
CA PRO A 107 17.10 -4.48 2.45
C PRO A 107 17.86 -5.61 1.75
N LYS A 108 19.13 -5.81 2.09
CA LYS A 108 19.93 -6.92 1.57
C LYS A 108 19.32 -8.29 1.87
N SER A 109 18.48 -8.36 2.88
CA SER A 109 17.69 -9.54 3.23
C SER A 109 16.38 -9.10 3.87
N LEU A 110 15.28 -9.80 3.60
CA LEU A 110 13.99 -9.60 4.30
C LEU A 110 13.91 -10.36 5.62
N ASN A 111 15.00 -10.97 6.04
CA ASN A 111 15.11 -11.68 7.31
C ASN A 111 15.36 -10.68 8.46
N SER A 112 15.12 -11.11 9.67
CA SER A 112 15.22 -10.31 10.92
C SER A 112 16.50 -9.48 11.10
N VAL A 113 17.59 -9.85 10.42
CA VAL A 113 18.87 -9.12 10.44
C VAL A 113 18.78 -7.74 9.76
N CYS A 114 17.89 -7.58 8.80
CA CYS A 114 17.69 -6.31 8.08
C CYS A 114 16.96 -5.25 8.87
N ILE A 115 16.30 -5.64 9.94
CA ILE A 115 15.63 -4.74 10.86
C ILE A 115 16.63 -3.74 11.45
N LYS A 116 17.84 -4.21 11.78
CA LYS A 116 18.88 -3.35 12.37
C LYS A 116 19.41 -2.32 11.35
N GLU A 117 19.68 -2.75 10.14
CA GLU A 117 20.19 -1.88 9.08
C GLU A 117 19.15 -0.82 8.63
N TYR A 118 17.87 -1.19 8.65
CA TYR A 118 16.76 -0.26 8.42
C TYR A 118 16.55 0.68 9.60
N SER A 119 16.69 0.18 10.83
CA SER A 119 16.51 1.00 12.01
C SER A 119 17.55 2.12 12.08
N GLU A 120 18.80 1.85 11.73
CA GLU A 120 19.86 2.86 11.70
C GLU A 120 19.59 3.94 10.64
N LYS A 121 19.08 3.56 9.46
CA LYS A 121 18.67 4.50 8.41
C LYS A 121 17.38 5.26 8.73
N LEU A 122 16.45 4.64 9.46
CA LEU A 122 15.21 5.27 9.92
C LEU A 122 15.46 6.25 11.06
N ILE A 123 16.44 5.97 11.94
CA ILE A 123 16.86 6.89 13.01
C ILE A 123 17.48 8.16 12.41
N SER A 124 18.24 8.05 11.32
CA SER A 124 18.81 9.21 10.63
C SER A 124 17.77 10.02 9.85
N SER A 125 16.63 9.44 9.52
CA SER A 125 15.48 10.18 9.00
C SER A 125 14.61 10.58 10.18
N SER A 126 14.37 11.86 10.38
CA SER A 126 13.70 12.50 11.52
C SER A 126 12.26 12.02 11.86
N ASP A 127 11.83 10.88 11.37
CA ASP A 127 10.50 10.31 11.61
C ASP A 127 10.57 9.12 12.60
N ILE A 128 10.75 9.46 13.88
CA ILE A 128 10.76 8.53 15.02
C ILE A 128 9.54 7.58 14.98
N SER A 129 8.41 8.04 14.46
CA SER A 129 7.18 7.25 14.41
C SER A 129 7.27 6.01 13.50
N PHE A 130 8.10 6.04 12.46
CA PHE A 130 8.35 4.88 11.60
C PHE A 130 9.24 3.84 12.25
N TYR A 131 10.23 4.30 13.02
CA TYR A 131 11.16 3.42 13.73
C TYR A 131 10.44 2.56 14.76
N ASP A 132 9.65 3.18 15.63
CA ASP A 132 8.90 2.47 16.68
C ASP A 132 7.92 1.47 16.07
N LEU A 133 7.23 1.87 15.01
CA LEU A 133 6.31 0.99 14.30
C LEU A 133 7.03 -0.20 13.66
N TYR A 134 8.18 0.03 13.04
CA TYR A 134 8.93 -1.04 12.40
C TYR A 134 9.51 -2.01 13.42
N LYS A 135 9.93 -1.53 14.59
CA LYS A 135 10.38 -2.36 15.71
C LYS A 135 9.27 -3.29 16.23
N LEU A 136 8.05 -2.79 16.31
CA LEU A 136 6.88 -3.55 16.75
C LEU A 136 6.38 -4.55 15.69
N TYR A 137 6.38 -4.14 14.42
CA TYR A 137 5.88 -4.90 13.28
C TYR A 137 7.05 -5.32 12.37
N SER A 138 7.92 -6.18 12.88
CA SER A 138 9.19 -6.51 12.24
C SER A 138 9.21 -7.83 11.49
N ILE A 139 8.15 -8.64 11.61
CA ILE A 139 8.09 -9.96 10.99
C ILE A 139 7.46 -9.87 9.61
N PRO A 140 8.15 -10.28 8.53
CA PRO A 140 7.55 -10.38 7.21
C PRO A 140 6.56 -11.56 7.19
N VAL A 141 5.28 -11.27 7.00
CA VAL A 141 4.20 -12.27 7.08
C VAL A 141 3.58 -12.60 5.73
N ALA A 142 3.65 -11.69 4.75
CA ALA A 142 3.07 -11.95 3.44
C ALA A 142 3.80 -11.19 2.34
N THR A 143 4.05 -11.85 1.22
CA THR A 143 4.53 -11.24 -0.01
C THR A 143 3.43 -11.29 -1.06
N ILE A 144 3.09 -10.14 -1.62
CA ILE A 144 2.04 -10.00 -2.62
C ILE A 144 2.61 -9.31 -3.85
N GLY A 145 2.37 -9.93 -5.01
CA GLY A 145 2.71 -9.36 -6.32
C GLY A 145 1.51 -9.38 -7.24
N TYR A 146 1.27 -8.28 -7.96
CA TYR A 146 0.19 -8.21 -8.95
C TYR A 146 0.48 -7.13 -9.98
N LYS A 147 -0.13 -7.28 -11.16
CA LYS A 147 -0.17 -6.25 -12.19
C LYS A 147 -1.27 -5.26 -11.85
N ARG A 148 -1.02 -3.98 -12.05
CA ARG A 148 -2.00 -2.91 -11.83
C ARG A 148 -2.12 -2.03 -13.06
N GLU A 149 -3.35 -1.79 -13.45
CA GLU A 149 -3.73 -0.83 -14.48
C GLU A 149 -4.40 0.38 -13.84
N TYR A 150 -4.12 1.58 -14.37
CA TYR A 150 -4.58 2.84 -13.79
C TYR A 150 -5.43 3.59 -14.78
N PHE A 151 -6.61 3.97 -14.35
CA PHE A 151 -7.57 4.72 -15.13
C PHE A 151 -8.04 5.96 -14.36
N VAL A 152 -8.38 7.01 -15.09
CA VAL A 152 -8.97 8.23 -14.56
C VAL A 152 -10.12 8.65 -15.46
N SER A 153 -11.22 9.10 -14.87
CA SER A 153 -12.35 9.67 -15.59
C SER A 153 -11.94 10.93 -16.36
N ARG A 154 -12.69 11.29 -17.38
CA ARG A 154 -12.40 12.45 -18.23
C ARG A 154 -12.25 13.74 -17.42
N ASP A 155 -13.09 13.95 -16.42
CA ASP A 155 -13.09 15.10 -15.51
C ASP A 155 -12.04 15.02 -14.40
N GLY A 156 -11.34 13.87 -14.25
CA GLY A 156 -10.32 13.64 -13.24
C GLY A 156 -10.84 13.33 -11.83
N SER A 157 -12.15 13.34 -11.61
CA SER A 157 -12.76 13.18 -10.29
C SER A 157 -12.70 11.74 -9.77
N ILE A 158 -12.75 10.75 -10.66
CA ILE A 158 -12.79 9.33 -10.32
C ILE A 158 -11.52 8.65 -10.82
N ARG A 159 -10.91 7.85 -9.95
CA ARG A 159 -9.80 6.95 -10.32
C ARG A 159 -10.24 5.51 -10.17
N ALA A 160 -10.00 4.71 -11.19
CA ALA A 160 -10.20 3.27 -11.15
C ALA A 160 -8.86 2.55 -11.30
N THR A 161 -8.71 1.44 -10.62
CA THR A 161 -7.54 0.55 -10.76
C THR A 161 -8.02 -0.89 -10.89
N ILE A 162 -7.42 -1.62 -11.83
CA ILE A 162 -7.62 -3.04 -12.04
C ILE A 162 -6.34 -3.77 -11.66
#